data_55e41c9e2256b15d2120717a08d7a855
#
_entry.id   55e41c9e2256b15d2120717a08d7a855
#
_cell.length_a   1.000
_cell.length_b   1.000
_cell.length_c   1.000
_cell.angle_alpha   90.00
_cell.angle_beta   90.00
_cell.angle_gamma   90.00
#
_symmetry.space_group_name_H-M   'P 1'
#
loop_
_entity.id
_entity.type
_entity.pdbx_description
1 polymer ?
#
loop_
_entity_poly.entity_id
_entity_poly.type
_entity_poly.pdbx_seq_one_letter_code
_entity_poly.pdbx_strand_id
1 'polypeptide(L)'
;IGAIAQISPDLQELIYISMMCNDTKVGADNKLTGDPTETALIDMGFTLDFQPSVFEDMPRVKEIPFDSDRKLMTTVNKRDGKYYVFTKGGIDELLKRCNKYLINGEVKDDLNNYIPEIKKHNEDMASDALRVLAMAYKILDYEPTDEEMKNMENDLMYDRSTKRRS
;
A
#
# COMPACT_ATOMS: atom_id res chain seq x y z
N ILE A 1 1.76 22.61 4.00
CA ILE A 1 1.67 22.75 5.39
C ILE A 1 2.85 22.10 6.09
N GLY A 2 3.19 22.61 7.28
CA GLY A 2 4.34 22.13 8.01
C GLY A 2 4.32 20.63 8.29
N ALA A 3 3.15 20.05 8.51
CA ALA A 3 3.03 18.62 8.79
C ALA A 3 3.49 17.75 7.61
N ILE A 4 3.24 18.20 6.39
CA ILE A 4 3.66 17.46 5.18
C ILE A 4 5.17 17.34 5.11
N ALA A 5 5.89 18.42 5.43
CA ALA A 5 7.34 18.41 5.37
C ALA A 5 7.95 17.44 6.38
N GLN A 6 7.17 16.98 7.37
CA GLN A 6 7.64 16.09 8.41
C GLN A 6 7.22 14.61 8.20
N ILE A 7 6.51 14.33 7.11
CA ILE A 7 6.11 12.96 6.82
C ILE A 7 7.35 12.14 6.43
N SER A 8 7.54 11.02 7.12
CA SER A 8 8.68 10.13 6.85
C SER A 8 8.56 9.50 5.47
N PRO A 9 9.67 9.04 4.86
CA PRO A 9 9.61 8.35 3.57
C PRO A 9 8.72 7.11 3.60
N ASP A 10 8.72 6.33 4.70
CA ASP A 10 7.88 5.14 4.82
C ASP A 10 6.40 5.51 4.82
N LEU A 11 6.03 6.56 5.54
CA LEU A 11 4.65 7.01 5.58
C LEU A 11 4.22 7.57 4.21
N GLN A 12 5.12 8.27 3.53
CA GLN A 12 4.86 8.76 2.19
C GLN A 12 4.56 7.61 1.23
N GLU A 13 5.36 6.54 1.26
CA GLU A 13 5.10 5.38 0.43
C GLU A 13 3.79 4.70 0.81
N LEU A 14 3.49 4.62 2.10
CA LEU A 14 2.21 4.07 2.55
C LEU A 14 1.04 4.84 1.94
N ILE A 15 1.12 6.16 1.92
CA ILE A 15 0.06 6.99 1.37
C ILE A 15 -0.05 6.78 -0.14
N TYR A 16 1.07 6.68 -0.85
CA TYR A 16 1.04 6.38 -2.29
C TYR A 16 0.38 5.03 -2.56
N ILE A 17 0.71 4.00 -1.78
CA ILE A 17 0.06 2.70 -1.94
C ILE A 17 -1.44 2.83 -1.69
N SER A 18 -1.80 3.55 -0.64
CA SER A 18 -3.21 3.75 -0.27
C SER A 18 -4.01 4.43 -1.38
N MET A 19 -3.40 5.38 -2.08
CA MET A 19 -4.07 6.12 -3.14
C MET A 19 -4.04 5.39 -4.48
N MET A 20 -2.92 4.73 -4.81
CA MET A 20 -2.74 4.11 -6.13
C MET A 20 -3.37 2.72 -6.19
N CYS A 21 -3.20 1.89 -5.16
CA CYS A 21 -3.78 0.56 -5.08
C CYS A 21 -5.23 0.70 -4.57
N ASN A 22 -6.08 1.28 -5.40
CA ASN A 22 -7.38 1.78 -4.98
C ASN A 22 -8.27 1.96 -6.20
N ASP A 23 -9.49 1.47 -6.14
CA ASP A 23 -10.42 1.53 -7.25
C ASP A 23 -11.42 2.69 -7.15
N THR A 24 -11.24 3.57 -6.18
CA THR A 24 -12.07 4.77 -6.05
C THR A 24 -11.95 5.62 -7.29
N LYS A 25 -13.07 6.13 -7.75
CA LYS A 25 -13.10 7.07 -8.87
C LYS A 25 -13.09 8.49 -8.32
N VAL A 26 -12.16 9.30 -8.83
CA VAL A 26 -12.02 10.69 -8.44
C VAL A 26 -12.62 11.53 -9.56
N GLY A 27 -13.76 12.13 -9.29
CA GLY A 27 -14.49 12.94 -10.28
C GLY A 27 -14.17 14.42 -10.17
N ALA A 28 -15.04 15.23 -10.79
CA ALA A 28 -14.93 16.69 -10.73
C ALA A 28 -14.97 17.16 -9.29
N ASP A 29 -14.19 18.21 -8.99
CA ASP A 29 -14.09 18.78 -7.65
C ASP A 29 -13.63 17.75 -6.60
N ASN A 30 -12.86 16.74 -7.05
CA ASN A 30 -12.33 15.69 -6.19
C ASN A 30 -13.42 14.88 -5.48
N LYS A 31 -14.59 14.77 -6.10
CA LYS A 31 -15.66 13.95 -5.57
C LYS A 31 -15.28 12.48 -5.69
N LEU A 32 -15.38 11.74 -4.58
CA LEU A 32 -14.96 10.34 -4.51
C LEU A 32 -16.18 9.41 -4.62
N THR A 33 -16.03 8.38 -5.44
CA THR A 33 -17.07 7.37 -5.63
C THR A 33 -16.43 5.99 -5.56
N GLY A 34 -16.92 5.14 -4.67
CA GLY A 34 -16.39 3.79 -4.52
C GLY A 34 -16.66 3.23 -3.14
N ASP A 35 -15.96 2.14 -2.82
CA ASP A 35 -16.07 1.50 -1.51
C ASP A 35 -15.64 2.47 -0.40
N PRO A 36 -16.41 2.60 0.70
CA PRO A 36 -16.07 3.56 1.76
C PRO A 36 -14.68 3.38 2.35
N THR A 37 -14.19 2.15 2.47
CA THR A 37 -12.84 1.91 2.97
C THR A 37 -11.81 2.50 2.04
N GLU A 38 -12.02 2.35 0.74
CA GLU A 38 -11.09 2.88 -0.26
C GLU A 38 -11.19 4.39 -0.42
N THR A 39 -12.41 4.93 -0.40
CA THR A 39 -12.55 6.39 -0.50
C THR A 39 -11.92 7.10 0.69
N ALA A 40 -11.98 6.48 1.86
CA ALA A 40 -11.35 7.04 3.05
C ALA A 40 -9.83 7.14 2.90
N LEU A 41 -9.21 6.19 2.22
CA LEU A 41 -7.76 6.22 1.98
C LEU A 41 -7.37 7.38 1.04
N ILE A 42 -8.16 7.60 0.01
CA ILE A 42 -7.93 8.73 -0.92
C ILE A 42 -8.12 10.06 -0.16
N ASP A 43 -9.19 10.14 0.63
CA ASP A 43 -9.49 11.36 1.40
C ASP A 43 -8.37 11.68 2.38
N MET A 44 -7.81 10.65 3.01
CA MET A 44 -6.65 10.81 3.89
C MET A 44 -5.47 11.44 3.13
N GLY A 45 -5.19 10.93 1.92
CA GLY A 45 -4.11 11.48 1.10
C GLY A 45 -4.32 12.95 0.79
N PHE A 46 -5.53 13.32 0.38
CA PHE A 46 -5.86 14.72 0.10
C PHE A 46 -5.77 15.59 1.35
N THR A 47 -6.19 15.07 2.50
CA THR A 47 -6.09 15.79 3.76
C THR A 47 -4.64 16.06 4.14
N LEU A 48 -3.72 15.18 3.76
CA LEU A 48 -2.29 15.35 3.97
C LEU A 48 -1.62 16.12 2.83
N ASP A 49 -2.39 16.83 2.02
CA ASP A 49 -1.94 17.67 0.90
C ASP A 49 -1.28 16.92 -0.25
N PHE A 50 -1.54 15.62 -0.40
CA PHE A 50 -1.17 14.93 -1.61
C PHE A 50 -2.12 15.41 -2.71
N GLN A 51 -1.55 15.78 -3.86
CA GLN A 51 -2.33 16.41 -4.93
C GLN A 51 -2.97 15.37 -5.84
N PRO A 52 -4.14 15.69 -6.43
CA PRO A 52 -4.76 14.77 -7.40
C PRO A 52 -3.86 14.42 -8.58
N SER A 53 -2.89 15.26 -8.89
CA SER A 53 -1.94 15.01 -9.99
C SER A 53 -1.12 13.73 -9.77
N VAL A 54 -1.05 13.19 -8.55
CA VAL A 54 -0.32 11.94 -8.31
C VAL A 54 -0.88 10.80 -9.15
N PHE A 55 -2.17 10.82 -9.48
CA PHE A 55 -2.77 9.77 -10.30
C PHE A 55 -2.25 9.80 -11.73
N GLU A 56 -1.91 10.99 -12.24
CA GLU A 56 -1.32 11.14 -13.55
C GLU A 56 0.18 10.85 -13.54
N ASP A 57 0.84 11.19 -12.43
CA ASP A 57 2.28 10.99 -12.27
C ASP A 57 2.64 9.51 -12.10
N MET A 58 1.69 8.71 -11.64
CA MET A 58 1.90 7.29 -11.38
C MET A 58 0.80 6.46 -12.04
N PRO A 59 0.75 6.42 -13.38
CA PRO A 59 -0.32 5.69 -14.07
C PRO A 59 -0.25 4.19 -13.79
N ARG A 60 -1.44 3.60 -13.64
CA ARG A 60 -1.58 2.16 -13.44
C ARG A 60 -1.37 1.46 -14.80
N VAL A 61 -0.40 0.57 -14.87
CA VAL A 61 -0.11 -0.16 -16.11
C VAL A 61 -0.61 -1.60 -16.05
N LYS A 62 -0.70 -2.19 -14.85
CA LYS A 62 -1.22 -3.54 -14.66
C LYS A 62 -1.89 -3.63 -13.29
N GLU A 63 -2.70 -4.66 -13.11
CA GLU A 63 -3.38 -4.87 -11.84
C GLU A 63 -3.73 -6.34 -11.61
N ILE A 64 -3.87 -6.72 -10.35
CA ILE A 64 -4.51 -7.96 -9.92
C ILE A 64 -5.66 -7.51 -9.02
N PRO A 65 -6.91 -7.63 -9.50
CA PRO A 65 -8.05 -7.13 -8.73
C PRO A 65 -8.20 -7.84 -7.38
N PHE A 66 -8.88 -7.19 -6.45
CA PHE A 66 -9.16 -7.78 -5.16
C PHE A 66 -9.94 -9.09 -5.33
N ASP A 67 -9.53 -10.08 -4.56
CA ASP A 67 -10.17 -11.39 -4.55
C ASP A 67 -10.37 -11.79 -3.08
N SER A 68 -11.59 -12.15 -2.72
CA SER A 68 -11.92 -12.47 -1.33
C SER A 68 -11.22 -13.72 -0.80
N ASP A 69 -10.83 -14.64 -1.67
CA ASP A 69 -10.07 -15.83 -1.26
C ASP A 69 -8.62 -15.47 -0.98
N ARG A 70 -8.04 -14.64 -1.83
CA ARG A 70 -6.66 -14.18 -1.68
C ARG A 70 -6.55 -13.03 -0.67
N LYS A 71 -7.61 -12.22 -0.54
CA LYS A 71 -7.70 -11.07 0.37
C LYS A 71 -6.69 -9.97 0.09
N LEU A 72 -6.22 -9.88 -1.13
CA LEU A 72 -5.23 -8.90 -1.57
C LEU A 72 -5.67 -8.23 -2.86
N MET A 73 -5.18 -7.01 -3.06
CA MET A 73 -5.29 -6.28 -4.31
C MET A 73 -3.92 -5.74 -4.67
N THR A 74 -3.55 -5.82 -5.94
CA THR A 74 -2.24 -5.36 -6.41
C THR A 74 -2.40 -4.48 -7.64
N THR A 75 -1.64 -3.39 -7.69
CA THR A 75 -1.50 -2.58 -8.89
C THR A 75 -0.03 -2.40 -9.20
N VAL A 76 0.28 -2.21 -10.48
CA VAL A 76 1.62 -1.84 -10.92
C VAL A 76 1.51 -0.44 -11.50
N ASN A 77 2.22 0.50 -10.90
CA ASN A 77 2.19 1.90 -11.28
C ASN A 77 3.56 2.36 -11.73
N LYS A 78 3.62 3.03 -12.88
CA LYS A 78 4.88 3.57 -13.38
C LYS A 78 5.19 4.88 -12.66
N ARG A 79 6.43 5.00 -12.16
CA ARG A 79 6.89 6.18 -11.44
C ARG A 79 8.38 6.39 -11.68
N ASP A 80 8.75 7.54 -12.21
CA ASP A 80 10.15 7.93 -12.44
C ASP A 80 10.94 6.88 -13.23
N GLY A 81 10.31 6.29 -14.25
CA GLY A 81 10.97 5.30 -15.10
C GLY A 81 11.05 3.90 -14.52
N LYS A 82 10.51 3.70 -13.32
CA LYS A 82 10.46 2.39 -12.68
C LYS A 82 9.01 1.95 -12.49
N TYR A 83 8.84 0.70 -12.11
CA TYR A 83 7.50 0.11 -11.94
C TYR A 83 7.34 -0.34 -10.51
N TYR A 84 6.41 0.29 -9.80
CA TYR A 84 6.13 0.02 -8.40
C TYR A 84 4.98 -0.97 -8.31
N VAL A 85 5.23 -2.09 -7.67
CA VAL A 85 4.19 -3.08 -7.40
C VAL A 85 3.63 -2.78 -6.02
N PHE A 86 2.41 -2.25 -5.97
CA PHE A 86 1.74 -1.91 -4.72
C PHE A 86 0.71 -2.98 -4.39
N THR A 87 0.74 -3.48 -3.15
CA THR A 87 -0.20 -4.51 -2.69
C THR A 87 -0.80 -4.08 -1.36
N LYS A 88 -2.11 -4.25 -1.22
CA LYS A 88 -2.78 -4.00 0.06
C LYS A 88 -3.75 -5.12 0.36
N GLY A 89 -4.04 -5.32 1.65
CA GLY A 89 -5.01 -6.31 2.07
C GLY A 89 -4.85 -6.74 3.50
N GLY A 90 -5.39 -7.91 3.82
CA GLY A 90 -5.30 -8.47 5.15
C GLY A 90 -3.88 -8.79 5.54
N ILE A 91 -3.52 -8.43 6.77
CA ILE A 91 -2.13 -8.51 7.22
C ILE A 91 -1.57 -9.93 7.20
N ASP A 92 -2.38 -10.94 7.56
CA ASP A 92 -1.90 -12.31 7.61
C ASP A 92 -1.50 -12.84 6.23
N GLU A 93 -2.33 -12.57 5.22
CA GLU A 93 -2.02 -12.99 3.87
C GLU A 93 -0.87 -12.18 3.28
N LEU A 94 -0.84 -10.88 3.57
CA LEU A 94 0.20 -10.01 3.03
C LEU A 94 1.58 -10.39 3.56
N LEU A 95 1.70 -10.71 4.84
CA LEU A 95 2.99 -11.08 5.43
C LEU A 95 3.57 -12.34 4.79
N LYS A 96 2.73 -13.25 4.32
CA LYS A 96 3.20 -14.45 3.60
C LYS A 96 3.87 -14.10 2.27
N ARG A 97 3.58 -12.93 1.73
CA ARG A 97 4.11 -12.46 0.45
C ARG A 97 5.31 -11.53 0.60
N CYS A 98 5.73 -11.25 1.83
CA CYS A 98 6.82 -10.32 2.10
C CYS A 98 8.06 -11.07 2.60
N ASN A 99 9.23 -10.55 2.23
CA ASN A 99 10.50 -11.05 2.76
C ASN A 99 11.35 -9.94 3.39
N LYS A 100 10.88 -8.69 3.31
CA LYS A 100 11.57 -7.53 3.86
C LYS A 100 10.58 -6.62 4.55
N TYR A 101 11.06 -5.68 5.33
CA TYR A 101 10.22 -4.62 5.85
C TYR A 101 10.93 -3.28 5.77
N LEU A 102 10.14 -2.23 5.69
CA LEU A 102 10.63 -0.85 5.63
C LEU A 102 10.36 -0.19 6.98
N ILE A 103 11.38 0.36 7.59
CA ILE A 103 11.26 1.11 8.84
C ILE A 103 12.20 2.31 8.81
N ASN A 104 11.67 3.50 9.08
CA ASN A 104 12.43 4.76 9.13
C ASN A 104 13.28 4.98 7.87
N GLY A 105 12.74 4.63 6.71
CA GLY A 105 13.44 4.78 5.43
C GLY A 105 14.46 3.71 5.14
N GLU A 106 14.64 2.74 6.03
CA GLU A 106 15.60 1.66 5.84
C GLU A 106 14.91 0.34 5.50
N VAL A 107 15.50 -0.39 4.54
CA VAL A 107 15.04 -1.73 4.17
C VAL A 107 15.74 -2.75 5.04
N LYS A 108 14.97 -3.59 5.74
CA LYS A 108 15.48 -4.65 6.59
C LYS A 108 15.12 -6.01 6.03
N ASP A 109 16.04 -6.97 6.11
CA ASP A 109 15.87 -8.31 5.55
C ASP A 109 15.39 -9.33 6.58
N ASP A 110 15.32 -8.98 7.85
CA ASP A 110 14.99 -9.91 8.93
C ASP A 110 13.52 -9.90 9.30
N LEU A 111 12.64 -9.85 8.30
CA LEU A 111 11.19 -9.80 8.53
C LEU A 111 10.71 -10.94 9.44
N ASN A 112 11.25 -12.15 9.27
CA ASN A 112 10.81 -13.28 10.08
C ASN A 112 10.99 -13.04 11.58
N ASN A 113 12.00 -12.27 11.98
CA ASN A 113 12.21 -11.93 13.37
C ASN A 113 11.21 -10.93 13.89
N TYR A 114 10.56 -10.17 12.98
CA TYR A 114 9.59 -9.14 13.32
C TYR A 114 8.16 -9.62 13.26
N ILE A 115 7.89 -10.72 12.59
CA ILE A 115 6.51 -11.20 12.40
C ILE A 115 5.76 -11.37 13.73
N PRO A 116 6.36 -11.96 14.80
CA PRO A 116 5.64 -12.08 16.07
C PRO A 116 5.21 -10.73 16.64
N GLU A 117 6.05 -9.71 16.53
CA GLU A 117 5.75 -8.36 16.99
C GLU A 117 4.61 -7.74 16.17
N ILE A 118 4.67 -7.91 14.86
CA ILE A 118 3.63 -7.41 13.96
C ILE A 118 2.29 -8.07 14.27
N LYS A 119 2.28 -9.38 14.47
CA LYS A 119 1.06 -10.12 14.77
C LYS A 119 0.48 -9.72 16.11
N LYS A 120 1.32 -9.52 17.12
CA LYS A 120 0.86 -9.07 18.43
C LYS A 120 0.19 -7.70 18.32
N HIS A 121 0.81 -6.80 17.58
CA HIS A 121 0.25 -5.46 17.38
C HIS A 121 -1.10 -5.53 16.66
N ASN A 122 -1.22 -6.41 15.67
CA ASN A 122 -2.47 -6.63 14.95
C ASN A 122 -3.55 -7.19 15.87
N GLU A 123 -3.20 -8.13 16.75
CA GLU A 123 -4.15 -8.68 17.71
C GLU A 123 -4.66 -7.61 18.67
N ASP A 124 -3.76 -6.75 19.16
CA ASP A 124 -4.14 -5.65 20.04
C ASP A 124 -5.13 -4.71 19.35
N MET A 125 -4.90 -4.40 18.08
CA MET A 125 -5.79 -3.55 17.31
C MET A 125 -7.12 -4.25 17.01
N ALA A 126 -7.09 -5.56 16.76
CA ALA A 126 -8.30 -6.32 16.47
C ALA A 126 -9.19 -6.44 17.70
N SER A 127 -8.60 -6.54 18.89
CA SER A 127 -9.37 -6.60 20.13
C SER A 127 -10.14 -5.32 20.39
N ASP A 128 -9.71 -4.21 19.79
CA ASP A 128 -10.42 -2.94 19.86
C ASP A 128 -11.43 -2.78 18.72
N ALA A 129 -11.75 -3.87 18.03
CA ALA A 129 -12.66 -3.89 16.89
C ALA A 129 -12.19 -3.01 15.73
N LEU A 130 -10.89 -2.79 15.61
CA LEU A 130 -10.31 -2.03 14.52
C LEU A 130 -9.97 -2.95 13.34
N ARG A 131 -10.26 -2.48 12.14
CA ARG A 131 -9.87 -3.19 10.94
C ARG A 131 -8.43 -2.87 10.62
N VAL A 132 -7.60 -3.88 10.46
CA VAL A 132 -6.19 -3.71 10.10
C VAL A 132 -6.02 -3.98 8.62
N LEU A 133 -5.57 -2.96 7.90
CA LEU A 133 -5.26 -3.03 6.48
C LEU A 133 -3.77 -2.81 6.33
N ALA A 134 -3.09 -3.76 5.73
CA ALA A 134 -1.64 -3.71 5.58
C ALA A 134 -1.25 -3.44 4.13
N MET A 135 -0.07 -2.87 3.95
CA MET A 135 0.43 -2.47 2.65
C MET A 135 1.89 -2.88 2.49
N ALA A 136 2.23 -3.26 1.27
CA ALA A 136 3.59 -3.65 0.92
C ALA A 136 3.87 -3.28 -0.52
N TYR A 137 5.14 -3.26 -0.91
CA TYR A 137 5.51 -2.93 -2.28
C TYR A 137 6.86 -3.51 -2.65
N LYS A 138 7.15 -3.47 -3.94
CA LYS A 138 8.49 -3.71 -4.47
C LYS A 138 8.66 -2.88 -5.74
N ILE A 139 9.90 -2.70 -6.16
CA ILE A 139 10.23 -1.85 -7.30
C ILE A 139 10.88 -2.70 -8.38
N LEU A 140 10.38 -2.57 -9.62
CA LEU A 140 10.95 -3.26 -10.78
C LEU A 140 11.54 -2.24 -11.74
N ASP A 141 12.59 -2.62 -12.43
CA ASP A 141 13.22 -1.77 -13.44
C ASP A 141 12.54 -1.87 -14.81
N TYR A 142 11.59 -2.78 -14.96
CA TYR A 142 10.90 -3.04 -16.23
C TYR A 142 9.42 -3.31 -15.97
N GLU A 143 8.60 -3.12 -17.01
CA GLU A 143 7.18 -3.43 -16.91
C GLU A 143 6.98 -4.94 -16.92
N PRO A 144 6.32 -5.52 -15.90
CA PRO A 144 6.12 -6.97 -15.89
C PRO A 144 5.17 -7.40 -17.01
N THR A 145 5.42 -8.61 -17.53
CA THR A 145 4.52 -9.22 -18.51
C THR A 145 3.29 -9.80 -17.81
N ASP A 146 2.26 -10.13 -18.60
CA ASP A 146 1.05 -10.75 -18.04
C ASP A 146 1.39 -12.09 -17.38
N GLU A 147 2.35 -12.83 -17.93
CA GLU A 147 2.79 -14.09 -17.33
C GLU A 147 3.48 -13.86 -15.98
N GLU A 148 4.31 -12.84 -15.90
CA GLU A 148 5.00 -12.49 -14.65
C GLU A 148 4.01 -12.03 -13.59
N MET A 149 2.89 -11.44 -13.97
CA MET A 149 1.89 -10.99 -13.01
C MET A 149 1.31 -12.13 -12.18
N LYS A 150 1.36 -13.36 -12.67
CA LYS A 150 0.85 -14.52 -11.94
C LYS A 150 1.59 -14.77 -10.63
N ASN A 151 2.85 -14.34 -10.54
CA ASN A 151 3.68 -14.50 -9.34
C ASN A 151 4.15 -13.17 -8.78
N MET A 152 3.44 -12.10 -9.12
CA MET A 152 3.90 -10.76 -8.76
C MET A 152 3.77 -10.45 -7.27
N GLU A 153 2.84 -11.08 -6.57
CA GLU A 153 2.60 -10.84 -5.16
C GLU A 153 3.54 -11.66 -4.28
N ASN A 154 4.84 -11.55 -4.52
CA ASN A 154 5.88 -12.25 -3.76
C ASN A 154 7.09 -11.34 -3.61
N ASP A 155 7.92 -11.62 -2.61
CA ASP A 155 9.14 -10.87 -2.33
C ASP A 155 8.86 -9.39 -2.10
N LEU A 156 7.73 -9.09 -1.49
CA LEU A 156 7.32 -7.72 -1.20
C LEU A 156 8.00 -7.20 0.07
N MET A 157 8.02 -5.88 0.19
CA MET A 157 8.53 -5.18 1.35
C MET A 157 7.35 -4.63 2.15
N TYR A 158 7.17 -5.13 3.38
CA TYR A 158 6.10 -4.67 4.26
C TYR A 158 6.41 -3.27 4.78
N ASP A 159 5.45 -2.37 4.67
CA ASP A 159 5.61 -1.02 5.20
C ASP A 159 5.15 -0.99 6.66
N ARG A 160 6.11 -0.84 7.56
CA ARG A 160 5.86 -0.85 9.00
C ARG A 160 4.93 0.25 9.47
N SER A 161 4.79 1.32 8.70
CA SER A 161 3.88 2.40 9.09
C SER A 161 2.41 1.99 9.03
N THR A 162 2.08 0.83 8.44
CA THR A 162 0.71 0.31 8.43
C THR A 162 0.24 -0.14 9.81
N LYS A 163 1.13 -0.27 10.78
CA LYS A 163 0.77 -0.76 12.10
C LYS A 163 -0.25 0.10 12.82
N ARG A 164 -0.46 1.32 12.37
CA ARG A 164 -1.43 2.22 12.99
C ARG A 164 -2.53 2.55 12.02
N ARG A 165 -3.73 2.59 12.56
CA ARG A 165 -4.89 3.06 11.84
C ARG A 165 -5.43 4.30 12.50
N SER A 166 -5.90 5.18 11.71
CA SER A 166 -6.59 6.36 12.23
C SER A 166 -8.07 6.31 11.94
#